data_e327f6fe7cfe02597f5958c3790b3789
#
_entry.id   e327f6fe7cfe02597f5958c3790b3789
#
_cell.length_a   1.000
_cell.length_b   1.000
_cell.length_c   1.000
_cell.angle_alpha   90.00
_cell.angle_beta   90.00
_cell.angle_gamma   90.00
#
_symmetry.space_group_name_H-M   'P 1'
#
loop_
_entity.id
_entity.type
_entity.pdbx_description
1 polymer ?
#
loop_
_entity_poly.entity_id
_entity_poly.type
_entity_poly.pdbx_seq_one_letter_code
_entity_poly.pdbx_strand_id
1 'polypeptide(L)'
;MHGDRRWLSGLKRERPRATYRTALGTVGFGMWLLTGLFVDGFAHRNLNLQQENFFTPWHAIFYSGFAATAGWILWHTWRNVRAGYAGLSAIPAGYGGAVAGLLIFAEGGAGDLIWHTLFGIEQDLDALFSPSHLLLFTGIFLILSAPLVAAWHRLDPPDGAAPTARVFLPVTLSLAWSSGLIAFCFGYWGAAGEEGVGKDITSWARSLDRLPAVRMPGSNEADTISQFVQETSLASLFVTLAILLLPALLVSRRWRTPLGTFTLTWTLVATLTQVADGFGGAPRIGAFALAGLAVDLLTRGFRPDQGGTASLAFVGCGGALAWTSAYFTIVQLTSGIGMHLEMWTGVITWSVILGGLAGAVIASVARLGGAPPQPQSAPAETSAASC
;
A
#
# COMPACT_ATOMS: atom_id res chain seq x y z
N MET A 1 41.30 -36.24 11.01
CA MET A 1 40.56 -35.54 9.94
C MET A 1 40.27 -34.10 10.37
N HIS A 2 41.21 -33.18 10.10
CA HIS A 2 41.04 -31.74 10.30
C HIS A 2 40.75 -31.12 8.92
N GLY A 3 39.53 -31.30 8.45
CA GLY A 3 39.08 -30.75 7.16
C GLY A 3 38.78 -29.27 7.27
N ASP A 4 39.62 -28.54 6.65
CA ASP A 4 39.49 -27.24 5.98
C ASP A 4 38.29 -26.32 6.36
N ARG A 5 38.43 -25.65 7.52
CA ARG A 5 37.59 -24.48 7.83
C ARG A 5 38.05 -23.17 7.16
N ARG A 6 39.09 -23.21 6.35
CA ARG A 6 39.66 -22.01 5.73
C ARG A 6 38.76 -21.34 4.68
N TRP A 7 37.96 -22.09 3.92
CA TRP A 7 37.08 -21.51 2.92
C TRP A 7 35.87 -20.81 3.50
N LEU A 8 35.48 -21.13 4.78
CA LEU A 8 34.37 -20.42 5.48
C LEU A 8 34.82 -19.06 6.05
N SER A 9 36.10 -18.82 6.25
CA SER A 9 36.64 -17.56 6.82
C SER A 9 36.63 -16.39 5.85
N GLY A 10 36.43 -16.63 4.55
CA GLY A 10 36.33 -15.60 3.51
C GLY A 10 34.91 -15.14 3.21
N LEU A 11 33.88 -15.77 3.80
CA LEU A 11 32.48 -15.43 3.53
C LEU A 11 32.08 -14.20 4.31
N LYS A 12 31.53 -13.21 3.59
CA LYS A 12 30.98 -11.99 4.19
C LYS A 12 29.69 -12.33 4.95
N ARG A 13 29.64 -12.02 6.23
CA ARG A 13 28.50 -12.32 7.11
C ARG A 13 27.41 -11.24 7.11
N GLU A 14 27.80 -9.95 6.91
CA GLU A 14 26.85 -8.85 6.85
C GLU A 14 26.20 -8.77 5.48
N ARG A 15 24.86 -8.63 5.45
CA ARG A 15 24.10 -8.50 4.21
C ARG A 15 24.47 -7.23 3.46
N PRO A 16 24.65 -7.31 2.12
CA PRO A 16 24.93 -6.12 1.31
C PRO A 16 23.74 -5.16 1.35
N ARG A 17 24.04 -3.89 1.29
CA ARG A 17 23.03 -2.84 1.26
C ARG A 17 22.38 -2.77 -0.13
N ALA A 18 21.04 -2.67 -0.17
CA ALA A 18 20.37 -2.29 -1.39
C ALA A 18 20.80 -0.86 -1.79
N THR A 19 21.25 -0.70 -3.03
CA THR A 19 21.63 0.61 -3.55
C THR A 19 20.39 1.40 -3.99
N TYR A 20 20.54 2.72 -4.18
CA TYR A 20 19.51 3.55 -4.80
C TYR A 20 19.03 2.97 -6.15
N ARG A 21 20.00 2.53 -7.00
CA ARG A 21 19.67 1.91 -8.30
C ARG A 21 18.90 0.61 -8.15
N THR A 22 19.24 -0.22 -7.16
CA THR A 22 18.50 -1.45 -6.85
C THR A 22 17.05 -1.13 -6.50
N ALA A 23 16.85 -0.17 -5.59
CA ALA A 23 15.52 0.23 -5.16
C ALA A 23 14.71 0.88 -6.32
N LEU A 24 15.33 1.78 -7.09
CA LEU A 24 14.68 2.43 -8.23
C LEU A 24 14.28 1.44 -9.33
N GLY A 25 15.14 0.48 -9.66
CA GLY A 25 14.82 -0.57 -10.62
C GLY A 25 13.68 -1.48 -10.11
N THR A 26 13.67 -1.80 -8.80
CA THR A 26 12.59 -2.59 -8.22
C THR A 26 11.23 -1.88 -8.34
N VAL A 27 11.15 -0.57 -8.04
CA VAL A 27 9.90 0.16 -8.21
C VAL A 27 9.54 0.38 -9.68
N GLY A 28 10.52 0.50 -10.58
CA GLY A 28 10.29 0.63 -12.02
C GLY A 28 9.70 -0.64 -12.64
N PHE A 29 10.31 -1.80 -12.40
CA PHE A 29 9.76 -3.09 -12.85
C PHE A 29 8.50 -3.47 -12.08
N GLY A 30 8.42 -3.11 -10.78
CA GLY A 30 7.22 -3.24 -9.97
C GLY A 30 6.04 -2.43 -10.52
N MET A 31 6.29 -1.26 -11.12
CA MET A 31 5.25 -0.52 -11.83
C MET A 31 4.70 -1.32 -13.03
N TRP A 32 5.57 -1.97 -13.81
CA TRP A 32 5.13 -2.83 -14.91
C TRP A 32 4.24 -3.97 -14.40
N LEU A 33 4.73 -4.70 -13.38
CA LEU A 33 3.97 -5.77 -12.74
C LEU A 33 2.59 -5.29 -12.27
N LEU A 34 2.56 -4.18 -11.53
CA LEU A 34 1.32 -3.63 -10.96
C LEU A 34 0.36 -3.10 -12.04
N THR A 35 0.90 -2.41 -13.05
CA THR A 35 0.09 -1.95 -14.19
C THR A 35 -0.52 -3.15 -14.94
N GLY A 36 0.25 -4.23 -15.11
CA GLY A 36 -0.26 -5.48 -15.68
C GLY A 36 -1.44 -6.03 -14.89
N LEU A 37 -1.35 -6.05 -13.55
CA LEU A 37 -2.45 -6.46 -12.68
C LEU A 37 -3.70 -5.60 -12.86
N PHE A 38 -3.56 -4.27 -12.92
CA PHE A 38 -4.72 -3.38 -13.10
C PHE A 38 -5.33 -3.48 -14.49
N VAL A 39 -4.53 -3.72 -15.53
CA VAL A 39 -5.03 -3.97 -16.90
C VAL A 39 -5.77 -5.30 -16.98
N ASP A 40 -5.26 -6.32 -16.31
CA ASP A 40 -5.90 -7.62 -16.19
C ASP A 40 -7.24 -7.52 -15.44
N GLY A 41 -7.24 -6.82 -14.28
CA GLY A 41 -8.46 -6.53 -13.53
C GLY A 41 -9.48 -5.71 -14.33
N PHE A 42 -9.03 -4.74 -15.16
CA PHE A 42 -9.91 -4.04 -16.08
C PHE A 42 -10.56 -5.00 -17.09
N ALA A 43 -9.79 -5.92 -17.67
CA ALA A 43 -10.29 -6.89 -18.63
C ALA A 43 -11.34 -7.81 -17.99
N HIS A 44 -11.04 -8.36 -16.80
CA HIS A 44 -11.98 -9.19 -16.05
C HIS A 44 -13.29 -8.48 -15.69
N ARG A 45 -13.24 -7.17 -15.46
CA ARG A 45 -14.42 -6.40 -15.07
C ARG A 45 -15.25 -5.90 -16.25
N ASN A 46 -14.60 -5.55 -17.37
CA ASN A 46 -15.23 -4.80 -18.45
C ASN A 46 -15.39 -5.61 -19.76
N LEU A 47 -14.72 -6.74 -19.91
CA LEU A 47 -14.75 -7.55 -21.11
C LEU A 47 -15.48 -8.87 -20.86
N ASN A 48 -16.14 -9.40 -21.90
CA ASN A 48 -16.77 -10.72 -21.80
C ASN A 48 -15.73 -11.82 -22.04
N LEU A 49 -15.14 -12.34 -20.95
CA LEU A 49 -14.06 -13.33 -20.98
C LEU A 49 -14.54 -14.79 -20.91
N GLN A 50 -15.84 -15.06 -21.03
CA GLN A 50 -16.41 -16.41 -20.85
C GLN A 50 -15.84 -17.47 -21.80
N GLN A 51 -15.20 -17.07 -22.90
CA GLN A 51 -14.59 -17.98 -23.89
C GLN A 51 -13.05 -17.90 -23.90
N GLU A 52 -12.45 -17.13 -23.02
CA GLU A 52 -11.01 -16.98 -22.95
C GLU A 52 -10.37 -18.10 -22.09
N ASN A 53 -9.13 -18.42 -22.42
CA ASN A 53 -8.31 -19.32 -21.62
C ASN A 53 -7.29 -18.49 -20.83
N PHE A 54 -6.47 -19.16 -20.03
CA PHE A 54 -5.41 -18.52 -19.23
C PHE A 54 -4.44 -17.63 -20.06
N PHE A 55 -4.19 -17.96 -21.34
CA PHE A 55 -3.21 -17.27 -22.18
C PHE A 55 -3.81 -16.05 -22.86
N THR A 56 -4.11 -15.02 -22.09
CA THR A 56 -4.61 -13.73 -22.55
C THR A 56 -3.49 -12.71 -22.72
N PRO A 57 -3.67 -11.64 -23.52
CA PRO A 57 -2.73 -10.53 -23.59
C PRO A 57 -2.52 -9.84 -22.24
N TRP A 58 -3.55 -9.78 -21.41
CA TRP A 58 -3.53 -9.15 -20.09
C TRP A 58 -2.65 -9.94 -19.13
N HIS A 59 -2.83 -11.26 -19.02
CA HIS A 59 -1.94 -12.14 -18.28
C HIS A 59 -0.50 -12.06 -18.81
N ALA A 60 -0.28 -11.95 -20.12
CA ALA A 60 1.06 -11.81 -20.69
C ALA A 60 1.75 -10.52 -20.20
N ILE A 61 1.03 -9.39 -20.13
CA ILE A 61 1.57 -8.14 -19.57
C ILE A 61 1.89 -8.32 -18.09
N PHE A 62 1.00 -8.90 -17.32
CA PHE A 62 1.13 -9.13 -15.90
C PHE A 62 2.31 -10.05 -15.57
N TYR A 63 2.37 -11.25 -16.14
CA TYR A 63 3.44 -12.21 -15.89
C TYR A 63 4.79 -11.78 -16.45
N SER A 64 4.83 -11.00 -17.55
CA SER A 64 6.09 -10.42 -18.04
C SER A 64 6.63 -9.36 -17.08
N GLY A 65 5.77 -8.56 -16.44
CA GLY A 65 6.14 -7.64 -15.37
C GLY A 65 6.73 -8.37 -14.16
N PHE A 66 6.14 -9.50 -13.78
CA PHE A 66 6.71 -10.37 -12.75
C PHE A 66 8.10 -10.89 -13.15
N ALA A 67 8.23 -11.44 -14.35
CA ALA A 67 9.50 -11.97 -14.84
C ALA A 67 10.62 -10.92 -14.85
N ALA A 68 10.30 -9.68 -15.28
CA ALA A 68 11.24 -8.56 -15.26
C ALA A 68 11.66 -8.19 -13.84
N THR A 69 10.70 -8.10 -12.90
CA THR A 69 10.95 -7.77 -11.49
C THR A 69 11.77 -8.88 -10.80
N ALA A 70 11.41 -10.14 -11.05
CA ALA A 70 12.13 -11.30 -10.54
C ALA A 70 13.56 -11.34 -11.06
N GLY A 71 13.75 -11.18 -12.37
CA GLY A 71 15.07 -11.12 -13.00
C GLY A 71 15.94 -10.02 -12.39
N TRP A 72 15.37 -8.84 -12.11
CA TRP A 72 16.08 -7.74 -11.46
C TRP A 72 16.54 -8.08 -10.04
N ILE A 73 15.68 -8.61 -9.20
CA ILE A 73 15.98 -8.95 -7.80
C ILE A 73 17.00 -10.10 -7.75
N LEU A 74 16.79 -11.14 -8.56
CA LEU A 74 17.67 -12.30 -8.64
C LEU A 74 19.04 -11.91 -9.20
N TRP A 75 19.10 -11.02 -10.19
CA TRP A 75 20.36 -10.47 -10.70
C TRP A 75 21.20 -9.80 -9.60
N HIS A 76 20.59 -8.97 -8.77
CA HIS A 76 21.29 -8.33 -7.66
C HIS A 76 21.77 -9.34 -6.61
N THR A 77 20.94 -10.33 -6.29
CA THR A 77 21.31 -11.42 -5.38
C THR A 77 22.48 -12.23 -5.95
N TRP A 78 22.41 -12.60 -7.22
CA TRP A 78 23.51 -13.31 -7.90
C TRP A 78 24.81 -12.52 -7.94
N ARG A 79 24.76 -11.22 -8.23
CA ARG A 79 25.95 -10.35 -8.14
C ARG A 79 26.58 -10.38 -6.76
N ASN A 80 25.79 -10.41 -5.71
CA ASN A 80 26.29 -10.50 -4.34
C ASN A 80 26.94 -11.86 -4.07
N VAL A 81 26.37 -12.96 -4.58
CA VAL A 81 27.01 -14.28 -4.51
C VAL A 81 28.39 -14.22 -5.18
N ARG A 82 28.49 -13.64 -6.35
CA ARG A 82 29.79 -13.45 -7.05
C ARG A 82 30.77 -12.54 -6.31
N ALA A 83 30.26 -11.67 -5.43
CA ALA A 83 31.09 -10.81 -4.57
C ALA A 83 31.50 -11.49 -3.24
N GLY A 84 31.19 -12.79 -3.06
CA GLY A 84 31.61 -13.60 -1.92
C GLY A 84 30.59 -13.67 -0.76
N TYR A 85 29.32 -13.27 -1.00
CA TYR A 85 28.25 -13.52 -0.04
C TYR A 85 27.64 -14.90 -0.28
N ALA A 86 27.23 -15.63 0.78
CA ALA A 86 26.72 -16.99 0.65
C ALA A 86 25.29 -17.11 1.18
N GLY A 87 24.49 -17.97 0.52
CA GLY A 87 23.14 -18.29 0.95
C GLY A 87 22.27 -17.04 1.16
N LEU A 88 21.51 -17.00 2.26
CA LEU A 88 20.62 -15.87 2.57
C LEU A 88 21.35 -14.54 2.80
N SER A 89 22.66 -14.56 3.07
CA SER A 89 23.44 -13.34 3.22
C SER A 89 23.69 -12.61 1.90
N ALA A 90 23.51 -13.29 0.75
CA ALA A 90 23.61 -12.66 -0.56
C ALA A 90 22.39 -11.79 -0.91
N ILE A 91 21.25 -12.02 -0.26
CA ILE A 91 20.05 -11.23 -0.47
C ILE A 91 20.28 -9.84 0.13
N PRO A 92 20.06 -8.75 -0.64
CA PRO A 92 20.21 -7.39 -0.11
C PRO A 92 19.33 -7.20 1.12
N ALA A 93 19.85 -6.48 2.11
CA ALA A 93 19.10 -6.28 3.34
C ALA A 93 17.81 -5.48 3.06
N GLY A 94 16.69 -5.97 3.62
CA GLY A 94 15.33 -5.49 3.32
C GLY A 94 14.65 -6.23 2.17
N TYR A 95 15.37 -7.06 1.39
CA TYR A 95 14.82 -7.81 0.25
C TYR A 95 14.49 -9.28 0.55
N GLY A 96 14.65 -9.72 1.79
CA GLY A 96 14.29 -11.10 2.17
C GLY A 96 12.83 -11.41 1.89
N GLY A 97 11.93 -10.49 2.25
CA GLY A 97 10.51 -10.59 1.92
C GLY A 97 10.25 -10.65 0.42
N ALA A 98 10.96 -9.84 -0.39
CA ALA A 98 10.80 -9.88 -1.83
C ALA A 98 11.18 -11.24 -2.43
N VAL A 99 12.29 -11.85 -1.99
CA VAL A 99 12.68 -13.18 -2.47
C VAL A 99 11.65 -14.24 -2.08
N ALA A 100 11.11 -14.18 -0.85
CA ALA A 100 9.99 -15.04 -0.47
C ALA A 100 8.74 -14.75 -1.34
N GLY A 101 8.47 -13.48 -1.62
CA GLY A 101 7.38 -13.04 -2.50
C GLY A 101 7.51 -13.57 -3.93
N LEU A 102 8.74 -13.67 -4.47
CA LEU A 102 8.96 -14.29 -5.79
C LEU A 102 8.54 -15.77 -5.81
N LEU A 103 8.83 -16.51 -4.75
CA LEU A 103 8.45 -17.93 -4.65
C LEU A 103 6.93 -18.08 -4.49
N ILE A 104 6.35 -17.29 -3.58
CA ILE A 104 4.89 -17.29 -3.35
C ILE A 104 4.13 -16.93 -4.63
N PHE A 105 4.61 -15.91 -5.35
CA PHE A 105 4.01 -15.54 -6.64
C PHE A 105 4.13 -16.66 -7.68
N ALA A 106 5.28 -17.30 -7.78
CA ALA A 106 5.48 -18.39 -8.73
C ALA A 106 4.56 -19.60 -8.42
N GLU A 107 4.38 -19.93 -7.15
CA GLU A 107 3.42 -20.94 -6.69
C GLU A 107 1.97 -20.51 -6.99
N GLY A 108 1.64 -19.23 -6.70
CA GLY A 108 0.34 -18.64 -7.03
C GLY A 108 0.05 -18.71 -8.53
N GLY A 109 1.00 -18.34 -9.38
CA GLY A 109 0.83 -18.38 -10.83
C GLY A 109 0.68 -19.78 -11.42
N ALA A 110 1.40 -20.77 -10.86
CA ALA A 110 1.18 -22.17 -11.23
C ALA A 110 -0.21 -22.66 -10.76
N GLY A 111 -0.60 -22.27 -9.55
CA GLY A 111 -1.94 -22.54 -9.00
C GLY A 111 -3.05 -21.90 -9.83
N ASP A 112 -2.83 -20.67 -10.29
CA ASP A 112 -3.75 -19.90 -11.11
C ASP A 112 -4.00 -20.56 -12.47
N LEU A 113 -2.95 -21.00 -13.16
CA LEU A 113 -3.06 -21.80 -14.37
C LEU A 113 -3.88 -23.09 -14.15
N ILE A 114 -3.64 -23.80 -13.06
CA ILE A 114 -4.37 -25.02 -12.72
C ILE A 114 -5.83 -24.70 -12.41
N TRP A 115 -6.06 -23.65 -11.64
CA TRP A 115 -7.40 -23.21 -11.21
C TRP A 115 -8.26 -22.86 -12.42
N HIS A 116 -7.77 -22.00 -13.30
CA HIS A 116 -8.47 -21.62 -14.53
C HIS A 116 -8.69 -22.80 -15.48
N THR A 117 -7.79 -23.77 -15.50
CA THR A 117 -7.96 -25.00 -16.32
C THR A 117 -9.06 -25.91 -15.78
N LEU A 118 -9.22 -25.99 -14.46
CA LEU A 118 -10.18 -26.90 -13.82
C LEU A 118 -11.55 -26.27 -13.61
N PHE A 119 -11.60 -24.98 -13.26
CA PHE A 119 -12.80 -24.29 -12.80
C PHE A 119 -13.26 -23.17 -13.74
N GLY A 120 -12.45 -22.81 -14.74
CA GLY A 120 -12.69 -21.67 -15.61
C GLY A 120 -12.19 -20.34 -15.01
N ILE A 121 -12.46 -19.25 -15.73
CA ILE A 121 -12.05 -17.90 -15.31
C ILE A 121 -13.08 -17.35 -14.33
N GLU A 122 -12.62 -16.97 -13.14
CA GLU A 122 -13.46 -16.34 -12.13
C GLU A 122 -13.85 -14.92 -12.56
N GLN A 123 -14.99 -14.49 -12.06
CA GLN A 123 -15.54 -13.15 -12.30
C GLN A 123 -15.90 -12.49 -10.98
N ASP A 124 -15.96 -11.17 -10.97
CA ASP A 124 -16.37 -10.37 -9.83
C ASP A 124 -15.51 -10.62 -8.57
N LEU A 125 -16.16 -10.77 -7.42
CA LEU A 125 -15.49 -11.01 -6.13
C LEU A 125 -14.70 -12.30 -6.08
N ASP A 126 -15.15 -13.35 -6.77
CA ASP A 126 -14.49 -14.64 -6.79
C ASP A 126 -13.07 -14.52 -7.33
N ALA A 127 -12.87 -13.67 -8.35
CA ALA A 127 -11.55 -13.37 -8.90
C ALA A 127 -10.59 -12.73 -7.87
N LEU A 128 -11.09 -11.99 -6.87
CA LEU A 128 -10.24 -11.40 -5.83
C LEU A 128 -9.92 -12.37 -4.67
N PHE A 129 -10.76 -13.38 -4.45
CA PHE A 129 -10.68 -14.25 -3.27
C PHE A 129 -10.29 -15.70 -3.59
N SER A 130 -10.00 -16.05 -4.86
CA SER A 130 -9.49 -17.37 -5.15
C SER A 130 -8.13 -17.61 -4.48
N PRO A 131 -7.84 -18.84 -4.03
CA PRO A 131 -6.60 -19.15 -3.33
C PRO A 131 -5.34 -18.82 -4.13
N SER A 132 -5.37 -19.01 -5.46
CA SER A 132 -4.27 -18.67 -6.37
C SER A 132 -4.02 -17.16 -6.40
N HIS A 133 -5.06 -16.35 -6.53
CA HIS A 133 -4.95 -14.89 -6.54
C HIS A 133 -4.47 -14.33 -5.20
N LEU A 134 -4.90 -14.89 -4.06
CA LEU A 134 -4.39 -14.47 -2.74
C LEU A 134 -2.89 -14.73 -2.60
N LEU A 135 -2.35 -15.81 -3.17
CA LEU A 135 -0.91 -16.05 -3.23
C LEU A 135 -0.22 -15.03 -4.15
N LEU A 136 -0.78 -14.76 -5.35
CA LEU A 136 -0.25 -13.74 -6.26
C LEU A 136 -0.18 -12.37 -5.57
N PHE A 137 -1.25 -11.91 -4.93
CA PHE A 137 -1.30 -10.62 -4.24
C PHE A 137 -0.32 -10.55 -3.07
N THR A 138 -0.19 -11.63 -2.29
CA THR A 138 0.79 -11.72 -1.21
C THR A 138 2.22 -11.62 -1.76
N GLY A 139 2.52 -12.35 -2.83
CA GLY A 139 3.82 -12.28 -3.50
C GLY A 139 4.15 -10.88 -4.00
N ILE A 140 3.20 -10.23 -4.70
CA ILE A 140 3.36 -8.86 -5.21
C ILE A 140 3.60 -7.88 -4.05
N PHE A 141 2.81 -7.96 -2.98
CA PHE A 141 2.95 -7.07 -1.83
C PHE A 141 4.36 -7.13 -1.22
N LEU A 142 4.89 -8.34 -1.02
CA LEU A 142 6.23 -8.55 -0.50
C LEU A 142 7.32 -8.01 -1.44
N ILE A 143 7.12 -8.13 -2.73
CA ILE A 143 8.03 -7.60 -3.76
C ILE A 143 8.01 -6.07 -3.75
N LEU A 144 6.82 -5.46 -3.83
CA LEU A 144 6.67 -4.01 -3.97
C LEU A 144 7.05 -3.25 -2.70
N SER A 145 6.90 -3.86 -1.52
CA SER A 145 7.27 -3.26 -0.24
C SER A 145 8.78 -3.28 0.04
N ALA A 146 9.58 -4.07 -0.70
CA ALA A 146 11.00 -4.26 -0.40
C ALA A 146 11.84 -2.97 -0.38
N PRO A 147 11.68 -2.00 -1.30
CA PRO A 147 12.42 -0.73 -1.23
C PRO A 147 12.09 0.08 0.03
N LEU A 148 10.83 0.11 0.45
CA LEU A 148 10.40 0.73 1.70
C LEU A 148 11.01 0.03 2.91
N VAL A 149 10.95 -1.31 2.97
CA VAL A 149 11.54 -2.11 4.05
C VAL A 149 13.06 -1.93 4.12
N ALA A 150 13.74 -1.92 2.97
CA ALA A 150 15.18 -1.68 2.91
C ALA A 150 15.56 -0.29 3.42
N ALA A 151 14.78 0.73 3.06
CA ALA A 151 14.95 2.08 3.56
C ALA A 151 14.65 2.17 5.07
N TRP A 152 13.62 1.47 5.57
CA TRP A 152 13.23 1.49 6.97
C TRP A 152 14.37 1.15 7.92
N HIS A 153 15.21 0.19 7.55
CA HIS A 153 16.33 -0.24 8.36
C HIS A 153 17.63 0.57 8.17
N ARG A 154 17.67 1.51 7.21
CA ARG A 154 18.94 2.05 6.75
C ARG A 154 18.98 3.52 6.40
N LEU A 155 17.83 4.13 6.12
CA LEU A 155 17.77 5.54 5.80
C LEU A 155 17.63 6.33 7.09
N ASP A 156 18.77 6.64 7.70
CA ASP A 156 18.86 7.56 8.84
C ASP A 156 19.62 8.80 8.36
N PRO A 157 18.91 9.87 7.98
CA PRO A 157 19.54 11.12 7.62
C PRO A 157 20.31 11.68 8.84
N PRO A 158 21.54 12.19 8.65
CA PRO A 158 22.27 12.86 9.71
C PRO A 158 21.42 14.00 10.29
N ASP A 159 21.47 14.17 11.61
CA ASP A 159 20.83 15.27 12.35
C ASP A 159 19.31 15.42 12.14
N GLY A 160 18.62 14.34 11.79
CA GLY A 160 17.17 14.37 11.56
C GLY A 160 16.76 15.26 10.36
N ALA A 161 17.68 15.52 9.43
CA ALA A 161 17.40 16.26 8.21
C ALA A 161 16.40 15.51 7.32
N ALA A 162 15.58 16.24 6.57
CA ALA A 162 14.74 15.61 5.55
C ALA A 162 15.61 15.04 4.42
N PRO A 163 15.42 13.78 4.02
CA PRO A 163 16.06 13.27 2.82
C PRO A 163 15.59 14.07 1.60
N THR A 164 16.44 14.19 0.59
CA THR A 164 16.01 14.86 -0.66
C THR A 164 14.91 14.03 -1.34
N ALA A 165 14.00 14.69 -2.05
CA ALA A 165 12.92 14.02 -2.78
C ALA A 165 13.47 12.94 -3.74
N ARG A 166 14.63 13.18 -4.38
CA ARG A 166 15.29 12.21 -5.25
C ARG A 166 15.69 10.94 -4.49
N VAL A 167 16.30 11.06 -3.31
CA VAL A 167 16.73 9.91 -2.50
C VAL A 167 15.53 9.16 -1.95
N PHE A 168 14.45 9.87 -1.62
CA PHE A 168 13.23 9.30 -1.04
C PHE A 168 12.25 8.74 -2.10
N LEU A 169 12.44 9.02 -3.38
CA LEU A 169 11.54 8.61 -4.46
C LEU A 169 11.26 7.08 -4.49
N PRO A 170 12.25 6.17 -4.35
CA PRO A 170 11.94 4.74 -4.31
C PRO A 170 11.05 4.34 -3.12
N VAL A 171 11.17 5.04 -1.98
CA VAL A 171 10.30 4.82 -0.80
C VAL A 171 8.88 5.27 -1.11
N THR A 172 8.72 6.48 -1.67
CA THR A 172 7.43 7.03 -2.09
C THR A 172 6.71 6.12 -3.09
N LEU A 173 7.43 5.65 -4.12
CA LEU A 173 6.87 4.76 -5.12
C LEU A 173 6.56 3.36 -4.55
N SER A 174 7.42 2.81 -3.71
CA SER A 174 7.16 1.55 -3.01
C SER A 174 5.90 1.65 -2.13
N LEU A 175 5.73 2.77 -1.43
CA LEU A 175 4.52 3.05 -0.66
C LEU A 175 3.28 3.14 -1.55
N ALA A 176 3.37 3.87 -2.68
CA ALA A 176 2.29 4.03 -3.63
C ALA A 176 1.86 2.68 -4.25
N TRP A 177 2.84 1.87 -4.67
CA TRP A 177 2.57 0.56 -5.27
C TRP A 177 1.98 -0.42 -4.27
N SER A 178 2.50 -0.49 -3.05
CA SER A 178 1.96 -1.36 -2.00
C SER A 178 0.54 -0.94 -1.59
N SER A 179 0.30 0.37 -1.42
CA SER A 179 -1.05 0.89 -1.14
C SER A 179 -2.00 0.71 -2.32
N GLY A 180 -1.52 0.88 -3.55
CA GLY A 180 -2.29 0.64 -4.77
C GLY A 180 -2.72 -0.82 -4.92
N LEU A 181 -1.83 -1.77 -4.59
CA LEU A 181 -2.18 -3.20 -4.55
C LEU A 181 -3.27 -3.50 -3.51
N ILE A 182 -3.13 -2.95 -2.30
CA ILE A 182 -4.16 -3.13 -1.27
C ILE A 182 -5.48 -2.49 -1.73
N ALA A 183 -5.44 -1.32 -2.36
CA ALA A 183 -6.64 -0.70 -2.94
C ALA A 183 -7.26 -1.56 -4.05
N PHE A 184 -6.46 -2.28 -4.84
CA PHE A 184 -6.95 -3.26 -5.82
C PHE A 184 -7.68 -4.42 -5.14
N CYS A 185 -7.08 -5.03 -4.11
CA CYS A 185 -7.71 -6.13 -3.35
C CYS A 185 -9.05 -5.72 -2.70
N PHE A 186 -9.19 -4.45 -2.38
CA PHE A 186 -10.44 -3.87 -1.84
C PHE A 186 -11.20 -3.03 -2.88
N GLY A 187 -11.03 -3.30 -4.18
CA GLY A 187 -11.58 -2.50 -5.27
C GLY A 187 -13.10 -2.30 -5.21
N TYR A 188 -13.84 -3.29 -4.70
CA TYR A 188 -15.30 -3.19 -4.49
C TYR A 188 -15.70 -2.19 -3.40
N TRP A 189 -14.76 -1.78 -2.56
CA TRP A 189 -14.93 -0.76 -1.52
C TRP A 189 -13.95 0.40 -1.72
N GLY A 190 -13.68 0.74 -2.98
CA GLY A 190 -12.73 1.79 -3.32
C GLY A 190 -13.43 3.12 -3.58
N ALA A 191 -13.21 4.13 -2.73
CA ALA A 191 -13.81 5.45 -2.92
C ALA A 191 -13.32 6.19 -4.18
N ALA A 192 -12.23 5.73 -4.81
CA ALA A 192 -11.75 6.29 -6.07
C ALA A 192 -12.53 5.79 -7.29
N GLY A 193 -13.15 4.61 -7.21
CA GLY A 193 -13.90 4.00 -8.30
C GLY A 193 -15.28 4.65 -8.53
N GLU A 194 -16.01 4.12 -9.52
CA GLU A 194 -17.37 4.57 -9.85
C GLU A 194 -18.36 4.31 -8.72
N GLU A 195 -18.12 3.27 -7.93
CA GLU A 195 -18.94 2.83 -6.80
C GLU A 195 -18.80 3.73 -5.55
N GLY A 196 -18.10 4.87 -5.71
CA GLY A 196 -18.00 5.86 -4.65
C GLY A 196 -19.37 6.50 -4.33
N VAL A 197 -19.40 7.28 -3.30
CA VAL A 197 -20.53 7.91 -2.60
C VAL A 197 -21.46 8.79 -3.47
N GLY A 198 -21.31 8.80 -4.80
CA GLY A 198 -22.13 9.58 -5.73
C GLY A 198 -23.53 9.01 -5.94
N LYS A 199 -24.44 9.82 -6.47
CA LYS A 199 -25.80 9.39 -6.86
C LYS A 199 -25.82 8.26 -7.86
N ASP A 200 -24.73 8.10 -8.63
CA ASP A 200 -24.60 7.07 -9.67
C ASP A 200 -24.63 5.65 -9.12
N ILE A 201 -24.17 5.44 -7.89
CA ILE A 201 -24.20 4.14 -7.23
C ILE A 201 -25.65 3.62 -7.07
N THR A 202 -26.62 4.52 -6.99
CA THR A 202 -28.05 4.15 -6.88
C THR A 202 -28.56 3.56 -8.20
N SER A 203 -28.11 4.07 -9.35
CA SER A 203 -28.49 3.52 -10.66
C SER A 203 -27.78 2.19 -10.90
N TRP A 204 -26.51 2.08 -10.51
CA TRP A 204 -25.76 0.84 -10.56
C TRP A 204 -26.39 -0.25 -9.67
N ALA A 205 -26.69 0.07 -8.40
CA ALA A 205 -27.35 -0.87 -7.48
C ALA A 205 -28.71 -1.35 -8.01
N ARG A 206 -29.48 -0.50 -8.72
CA ARG A 206 -30.72 -0.89 -9.37
C ARG A 206 -30.52 -1.75 -10.62
N SER A 207 -29.40 -1.61 -11.33
CA SER A 207 -29.08 -2.41 -12.51
C SER A 207 -28.64 -3.84 -12.15
N LEU A 208 -28.24 -4.07 -10.90
CA LEU A 208 -27.96 -5.41 -10.42
C LEU A 208 -29.29 -6.11 -10.13
N ASP A 209 -29.77 -6.93 -11.05
CA ASP A 209 -30.86 -7.91 -10.83
C ASP A 209 -30.58 -8.88 -9.64
N ARG A 210 -29.42 -8.73 -9.05
CA ARG A 210 -28.86 -9.51 -7.93
C ARG A 210 -28.93 -8.81 -6.60
N LEU A 211 -29.73 -7.77 -6.43
CA LEU A 211 -30.01 -7.29 -5.08
C LEU A 211 -30.44 -8.49 -4.25
N PRO A 212 -29.62 -8.90 -3.28
CA PRO A 212 -29.81 -10.16 -2.63
C PRO A 212 -31.21 -10.24 -2.07
N ALA A 213 -31.75 -11.44 -2.09
CA ALA A 213 -32.99 -11.80 -1.41
C ALA A 213 -32.90 -11.58 0.14
N VAL A 214 -31.97 -10.81 0.62
CA VAL A 214 -31.86 -10.32 2.00
C VAL A 214 -32.81 -9.12 2.15
N ARG A 215 -34.08 -9.37 1.94
CA ARG A 215 -35.12 -8.43 2.42
C ARG A 215 -35.11 -8.48 3.94
N MET A 216 -34.76 -7.38 4.56
CA MET A 216 -35.11 -7.24 5.97
C MET A 216 -36.62 -7.43 6.13
N PRO A 217 -37.08 -8.23 7.09
CA PRO A 217 -38.53 -8.39 7.32
C PRO A 217 -39.18 -7.02 7.48
N GLY A 218 -40.14 -6.69 6.60
CA GLY A 218 -40.87 -5.44 6.63
C GLY A 218 -40.30 -4.28 5.81
N SER A 219 -39.15 -4.43 5.15
CA SER A 219 -38.59 -3.40 4.24
C SER A 219 -39.13 -3.56 2.82
N ASN A 220 -39.32 -2.44 2.13
CA ASN A 220 -39.54 -2.43 0.68
C ASN A 220 -38.21 -2.46 -0.10
N GLU A 221 -38.30 -2.67 -1.41
CA GLU A 221 -37.11 -2.74 -2.28
C GLU A 221 -36.28 -1.44 -2.25
N ALA A 222 -36.92 -0.29 -2.21
CA ALA A 222 -36.23 1.00 -2.18
C ALA A 222 -35.42 1.20 -0.88
N ASP A 223 -35.96 0.76 0.25
CA ASP A 223 -35.27 0.82 1.55
C ASP A 223 -34.07 -0.10 1.57
N THR A 224 -34.17 -1.32 1.00
CA THR A 224 -33.09 -2.28 0.90
C THR A 224 -31.96 -1.75 0.03
N ILE A 225 -32.28 -1.15 -1.13
CA ILE A 225 -31.29 -0.52 -2.02
C ILE A 225 -30.60 0.65 -1.32
N SER A 226 -31.38 1.53 -0.65
CA SER A 226 -30.83 2.68 0.06
C SER A 226 -29.85 2.25 1.15
N GLN A 227 -30.21 1.22 1.94
CA GLN A 227 -29.35 0.69 2.99
C GLN A 227 -28.07 0.08 2.42
N PHE A 228 -28.15 -0.75 1.39
CA PHE A 228 -26.97 -1.34 0.74
C PHE A 228 -26.02 -0.27 0.20
N VAL A 229 -26.55 0.77 -0.45
CA VAL A 229 -25.76 1.90 -0.95
C VAL A 229 -25.04 2.62 0.18
N GLN A 230 -25.72 2.85 1.30
CA GLN A 230 -25.12 3.52 2.46
C GLN A 230 -24.03 2.68 3.11
N GLU A 231 -24.24 1.39 3.32
CA GLU A 231 -23.27 0.47 3.91
C GLU A 231 -22.02 0.34 3.03
N THR A 232 -22.20 0.15 1.72
CA THR A 232 -21.09 0.07 0.76
C THR A 232 -20.31 1.38 0.72
N SER A 233 -20.99 2.52 0.73
CA SER A 233 -20.35 3.82 0.72
C SER A 233 -19.55 4.08 2.00
N LEU A 234 -20.07 3.71 3.16
CA LEU A 234 -19.33 3.80 4.43
C LEU A 234 -18.07 2.95 4.42
N ALA A 235 -18.21 1.68 3.99
CA ALA A 235 -17.08 0.77 3.87
C ALA A 235 -16.00 1.33 2.93
N SER A 236 -16.39 1.84 1.76
CA SER A 236 -15.49 2.45 0.78
C SER A 236 -14.70 3.62 1.36
N LEU A 237 -15.36 4.49 2.10
CA LEU A 237 -14.73 5.68 2.68
C LEU A 237 -13.73 5.31 3.77
N PHE A 238 -14.11 4.45 4.71
CA PHE A 238 -13.22 4.07 5.82
C PHE A 238 -12.08 3.16 5.37
N VAL A 239 -12.32 2.21 4.47
CA VAL A 239 -11.26 1.35 3.91
C VAL A 239 -10.26 2.19 3.13
N THR A 240 -10.72 3.09 2.26
CA THR A 240 -9.82 3.98 1.50
C THR A 240 -9.03 4.88 2.44
N LEU A 241 -9.68 5.46 3.45
CA LEU A 241 -8.98 6.28 4.46
C LEU A 241 -7.88 5.48 5.17
N ALA A 242 -8.17 4.25 5.57
CA ALA A 242 -7.18 3.39 6.24
C ALA A 242 -5.99 3.07 5.32
N ILE A 243 -6.25 2.70 4.05
CA ILE A 243 -5.20 2.41 3.06
C ILE A 243 -4.28 3.61 2.84
N LEU A 244 -4.81 4.81 2.85
CA LEU A 244 -4.05 6.04 2.61
C LEU A 244 -3.36 6.55 3.88
N LEU A 245 -4.11 6.65 4.98
CA LEU A 245 -3.67 7.37 6.17
C LEU A 245 -2.74 6.55 7.06
N LEU A 246 -3.00 5.24 7.28
CA LEU A 246 -2.16 4.45 8.19
C LEU A 246 -0.70 4.36 7.73
N PRO A 247 -0.40 4.05 6.45
CA PRO A 247 0.97 4.06 5.96
C PRO A 247 1.59 5.45 5.98
N ALA A 248 0.81 6.51 5.72
CA ALA A 248 1.29 7.89 5.78
C ALA A 248 1.71 8.28 7.20
N LEU A 249 0.94 7.91 8.22
CA LEU A 249 1.27 8.12 9.63
C LEU A 249 2.54 7.35 10.04
N LEU A 250 2.66 6.09 9.63
CA LEU A 250 3.85 5.28 9.90
C LEU A 250 5.11 5.89 9.29
N VAL A 251 5.04 6.28 8.01
CA VAL A 251 6.16 6.85 7.27
C VAL A 251 6.55 8.23 7.83
N SER A 252 5.58 9.08 8.12
CA SER A 252 5.82 10.41 8.69
C SER A 252 6.32 10.36 10.14
N ARG A 253 6.01 9.29 10.88
CA ARG A 253 6.57 9.04 12.21
C ARG A 253 8.05 8.64 12.14
N ARG A 254 8.46 7.92 11.09
CA ARG A 254 9.83 7.41 10.90
C ARG A 254 10.76 8.46 10.31
N TRP A 255 10.26 9.27 9.38
CA TRP A 255 11.07 10.24 8.63
C TRP A 255 10.40 11.60 8.50
N ARG A 256 11.23 12.62 8.44
CA ARG A 256 10.82 13.92 7.89
C ARG A 256 10.64 13.79 6.38
N THR A 257 9.41 13.55 5.92
CA THR A 257 9.12 13.29 4.52
C THR A 257 9.36 14.53 3.63
N PRO A 258 9.92 14.37 2.42
CA PRO A 258 9.97 15.43 1.42
C PRO A 258 8.55 15.89 1.03
N LEU A 259 8.41 17.18 0.63
CA LEU A 259 7.14 17.66 0.06
C LEU A 259 6.82 16.90 -1.21
N GLY A 260 5.54 16.53 -1.37
CA GLY A 260 5.07 15.77 -2.51
C GLY A 260 5.05 14.26 -2.28
N THR A 261 5.55 13.76 -1.14
CA THR A 261 5.53 12.32 -0.81
C THR A 261 4.12 11.77 -0.81
N PHE A 262 3.23 12.35 -0.01
CA PHE A 262 1.84 11.88 0.12
C PHE A 262 0.97 12.37 -1.03
N THR A 263 1.24 13.56 -1.57
CA THR A 263 0.61 14.03 -2.82
C THR A 263 0.81 13.00 -3.93
N LEU A 264 2.05 12.58 -4.21
CA LEU A 264 2.35 11.62 -5.26
C LEU A 264 1.78 10.23 -4.94
N THR A 265 1.96 9.74 -3.70
CA THR A 265 1.45 8.44 -3.28
C THR A 265 -0.06 8.33 -3.48
N TRP A 266 -0.84 9.28 -2.95
CA TRP A 266 -2.29 9.23 -3.00
C TRP A 266 -2.84 9.44 -4.41
N THR A 267 -2.23 10.34 -5.18
CA THR A 267 -2.56 10.53 -6.61
C THR A 267 -2.36 9.24 -7.40
N LEU A 268 -1.22 8.56 -7.20
CA LEU A 268 -0.91 7.31 -7.90
C LEU A 268 -1.86 6.18 -7.49
N VAL A 269 -2.20 6.05 -6.21
CA VAL A 269 -3.20 5.06 -5.76
C VAL A 269 -4.54 5.31 -6.44
N ALA A 270 -5.04 6.54 -6.43
CA ALA A 270 -6.29 6.89 -7.10
C ALA A 270 -6.23 6.67 -8.62
N THR A 271 -5.12 7.02 -9.27
CA THR A 271 -4.94 6.81 -10.71
C THR A 271 -4.98 5.32 -11.07
N LEU A 272 -4.29 4.48 -10.29
CA LEU A 272 -4.28 3.04 -10.53
C LEU A 272 -5.68 2.43 -10.38
N THR A 273 -6.43 2.81 -9.32
CA THR A 273 -7.81 2.32 -9.16
C THR A 273 -8.70 2.76 -10.31
N GLN A 274 -8.51 3.98 -10.86
CA GLN A 274 -9.25 4.44 -12.03
C GLN A 274 -8.92 3.67 -13.31
N VAL A 275 -7.75 3.04 -13.43
CA VAL A 275 -7.45 2.15 -14.58
C VAL A 275 -8.44 0.97 -14.61
N ALA A 276 -8.69 0.33 -13.46
CA ALA A 276 -9.65 -0.77 -13.38
C ALA A 276 -11.10 -0.33 -13.67
N ASP A 277 -11.43 0.93 -13.41
CA ASP A 277 -12.77 1.50 -13.60
C ASP A 277 -12.94 2.27 -14.94
N GLY A 278 -11.97 2.16 -15.87
CA GLY A 278 -12.04 2.86 -17.15
C GLY A 278 -12.05 4.38 -17.04
N PHE A 279 -11.54 4.95 -15.95
CA PHE A 279 -11.50 6.39 -15.64
C PHE A 279 -12.87 7.07 -15.48
N GLY A 280 -13.93 6.31 -15.19
CA GLY A 280 -15.27 6.87 -14.94
C GLY A 280 -15.30 7.89 -13.79
N GLY A 281 -14.50 7.66 -12.74
CA GLY A 281 -14.36 8.55 -11.57
C GLY A 281 -13.15 9.49 -11.61
N ALA A 282 -12.55 9.77 -12.76
CA ALA A 282 -11.30 10.53 -12.90
C ALA A 282 -11.22 11.85 -12.10
N PRO A 283 -12.29 12.67 -11.96
CA PRO A 283 -12.23 13.88 -11.12
C PRO A 283 -11.87 13.62 -9.66
N ARG A 284 -12.17 12.43 -9.14
CA ARG A 284 -11.84 12.02 -7.75
C ARG A 284 -10.33 11.95 -7.51
N ILE A 285 -9.52 11.72 -8.55
CA ILE A 285 -8.04 11.78 -8.45
C ILE A 285 -7.59 13.13 -7.89
N GLY A 286 -8.29 14.23 -8.26
CA GLY A 286 -8.02 15.56 -7.72
C GLY A 286 -8.23 15.66 -6.21
N ALA A 287 -9.24 15.00 -5.66
CA ALA A 287 -9.47 14.97 -4.21
C ALA A 287 -8.30 14.27 -3.47
N PHE A 288 -7.82 13.15 -4.01
CA PHE A 288 -6.67 12.43 -3.43
C PHE A 288 -5.38 13.26 -3.50
N ALA A 289 -5.15 13.97 -4.61
CA ALA A 289 -4.00 14.85 -4.77
C ALA A 289 -4.03 16.01 -3.76
N LEU A 290 -5.17 16.67 -3.61
CA LEU A 290 -5.36 17.79 -2.66
C LEU A 290 -5.19 17.32 -1.21
N ALA A 291 -5.77 16.19 -0.87
CA ALA A 291 -5.64 15.61 0.46
C ALA A 291 -4.21 15.15 0.76
N GLY A 292 -3.52 14.54 -0.20
CA GLY A 292 -2.11 14.19 -0.07
C GLY A 292 -1.22 15.43 0.14
N LEU A 293 -1.50 16.53 -0.57
CA LEU A 293 -0.81 17.81 -0.36
C LEU A 293 -1.07 18.36 1.04
N ALA A 294 -2.30 18.27 1.53
CA ALA A 294 -2.61 18.69 2.90
C ALA A 294 -1.80 17.86 3.93
N VAL A 295 -1.68 16.56 3.76
CA VAL A 295 -0.86 15.70 4.65
C VAL A 295 0.63 16.07 4.54
N ASP A 296 1.15 16.35 3.35
CA ASP A 296 2.52 16.83 3.17
C ASP A 296 2.77 18.14 3.94
N LEU A 297 1.81 19.06 3.95
CA LEU A 297 1.90 20.33 4.69
C LEU A 297 1.77 20.11 6.21
N LEU A 298 0.82 19.26 6.64
CA LEU A 298 0.62 18.94 8.05
C LEU A 298 1.87 18.28 8.66
N THR A 299 2.50 17.34 7.95
CA THR A 299 3.72 16.69 8.43
C THR A 299 4.90 17.65 8.56
N ARG A 300 4.95 18.70 7.74
CA ARG A 300 5.94 19.77 7.86
C ARG A 300 5.68 20.67 9.05
N GLY A 301 4.41 21.02 9.29
CA GLY A 301 4.02 21.91 10.40
C GLY A 301 4.14 21.24 11.76
N PHE A 302 3.62 20.04 11.90
CA PHE A 302 3.53 19.34 13.18
C PHE A 302 4.73 18.45 13.53
N ARG A 303 5.64 18.17 12.57
CA ARG A 303 6.89 17.42 12.80
C ARG A 303 6.70 16.10 13.54
N PRO A 304 5.87 15.16 13.05
CA PRO A 304 5.61 13.89 13.73
C PRO A 304 6.86 12.99 13.85
N ASP A 305 7.88 13.22 13.01
CA ASP A 305 9.20 12.61 13.06
C ASP A 305 9.93 12.87 14.38
N GLN A 306 9.61 13.94 15.09
CA GLN A 306 10.20 14.28 16.39
C GLN A 306 9.55 13.54 17.58
N GLY A 307 8.59 12.68 17.36
CA GLY A 307 8.10 11.73 18.34
C GLY A 307 6.91 12.16 19.20
N GLY A 308 6.31 13.31 18.96
CA GLY A 308 5.14 13.78 19.70
C GLY A 308 3.88 12.98 19.39
N THR A 309 3.15 12.46 20.44
CA THR A 309 1.85 11.80 20.22
C THR A 309 0.84 12.78 19.66
N ALA A 310 0.79 13.99 20.22
CA ALA A 310 -0.11 15.05 19.75
C ALA A 310 0.17 15.40 18.29
N SER A 311 1.45 15.53 17.89
CA SER A 311 1.82 15.84 16.51
C SER A 311 1.28 14.82 15.51
N LEU A 312 1.44 13.51 15.81
CA LEU A 312 0.95 12.46 14.93
C LEU A 312 -0.58 12.37 14.95
N ALA A 313 -1.21 12.58 16.11
CA ALA A 313 -2.66 12.66 16.21
C ALA A 313 -3.23 13.84 15.40
N PHE A 314 -2.61 15.03 15.44
CA PHE A 314 -3.02 16.17 14.62
C PHE A 314 -2.86 15.93 13.13
N VAL A 315 -1.77 15.27 12.70
CA VAL A 315 -1.61 14.85 11.30
C VAL A 315 -2.71 13.85 10.91
N GLY A 316 -3.06 12.91 11.80
CA GLY A 316 -4.14 11.96 11.58
C GLY A 316 -5.52 12.63 11.45
N CYS A 317 -5.87 13.52 12.39
CA CYS A 317 -7.11 14.31 12.33
C CYS A 317 -7.18 15.15 11.06
N GLY A 318 -6.14 15.95 10.81
CA GLY A 318 -6.09 16.88 9.70
C GLY A 318 -6.05 16.18 8.33
N GLY A 319 -5.33 15.06 8.23
CA GLY A 319 -5.28 14.24 7.01
C GLY A 319 -6.64 13.61 6.69
N ALA A 320 -7.32 13.07 7.70
CA ALA A 320 -8.68 12.52 7.55
C ALA A 320 -9.68 13.60 7.15
N LEU A 321 -9.63 14.78 7.80
CA LEU A 321 -10.47 15.92 7.47
C LEU A 321 -10.23 16.39 6.04
N ALA A 322 -8.97 16.57 5.64
CA ALA A 322 -8.60 17.04 4.32
C ALA A 322 -9.09 16.07 3.23
N TRP A 323 -8.90 14.75 3.44
CA TRP A 323 -9.33 13.76 2.48
C TRP A 323 -10.86 13.71 2.34
N THR A 324 -11.59 13.59 3.45
CA THR A 324 -13.06 13.50 3.41
C THR A 324 -13.68 14.77 2.85
N SER A 325 -13.18 15.95 3.24
CA SER A 325 -13.68 17.23 2.72
C SER A 325 -13.42 17.40 1.23
N ALA A 326 -12.19 17.11 0.76
CA ALA A 326 -11.84 17.18 -0.66
C ALA A 326 -12.67 16.17 -1.47
N TYR A 327 -12.83 14.96 -0.97
CA TYR A 327 -13.59 13.89 -1.62
C TYR A 327 -15.07 14.28 -1.76
N PHE A 328 -15.75 14.65 -0.67
CA PHE A 328 -17.14 15.07 -0.73
C PHE A 328 -17.35 16.32 -1.59
N THR A 329 -16.40 17.24 -1.58
CA THR A 329 -16.47 18.44 -2.45
C THR A 329 -16.45 18.04 -3.93
N ILE A 330 -15.50 17.20 -4.34
CA ILE A 330 -15.41 16.74 -5.74
C ILE A 330 -16.65 15.93 -6.12
N VAL A 331 -17.10 15.00 -5.27
CA VAL A 331 -18.33 14.21 -5.52
C VAL A 331 -19.55 15.14 -5.66
N GLN A 332 -19.68 16.15 -4.79
CA GLN A 332 -20.79 17.10 -4.88
C GLN A 332 -20.77 17.89 -6.19
N LEU A 333 -19.58 18.28 -6.66
CA LEU A 333 -19.44 19.07 -7.89
C LEU A 333 -19.62 18.23 -9.17
N THR A 334 -19.38 16.94 -9.12
CA THR A 334 -19.42 16.05 -10.31
C THR A 334 -20.69 15.24 -10.43
N SER A 335 -21.06 14.50 -9.40
CA SER A 335 -22.19 13.56 -9.42
C SER A 335 -23.27 13.85 -8.36
N GLY A 336 -22.94 14.72 -7.41
CA GLY A 336 -23.76 14.97 -6.22
C GLY A 336 -23.61 13.87 -5.17
N ILE A 337 -23.72 14.27 -3.89
CA ILE A 337 -23.64 13.33 -2.76
C ILE A 337 -24.96 12.57 -2.64
N GLY A 338 -24.89 11.23 -2.72
CA GLY A 338 -26.04 10.32 -2.57
C GLY A 338 -26.46 10.04 -1.12
N MET A 339 -25.67 10.50 -0.15
CA MET A 339 -25.93 10.30 1.30
C MET A 339 -26.73 11.45 1.89
N HIS A 340 -27.52 11.16 2.95
CA HIS A 340 -28.15 12.18 3.76
C HIS A 340 -27.13 13.03 4.52
N LEU A 341 -27.52 14.26 4.88
CA LEU A 341 -26.64 15.23 5.55
C LEU A 341 -26.01 14.65 6.84
N GLU A 342 -26.80 13.97 7.63
CA GLU A 342 -26.37 13.35 8.89
C GLU A 342 -25.30 12.29 8.66
N MET A 343 -25.41 11.53 7.57
CA MET A 343 -24.49 10.47 7.24
C MET A 343 -23.13 11.01 6.81
N TRP A 344 -23.06 11.88 5.81
CA TRP A 344 -21.76 12.35 5.33
C TRP A 344 -21.05 13.27 6.34
N THR A 345 -21.79 14.05 7.15
CA THR A 345 -21.22 14.82 8.26
C THR A 345 -20.71 13.89 9.37
N GLY A 346 -21.45 12.82 9.66
CA GLY A 346 -21.03 11.75 10.55
C GLY A 346 -19.74 11.06 10.07
N VAL A 347 -19.64 10.76 8.78
CA VAL A 347 -18.43 10.19 8.18
C VAL A 347 -17.22 11.10 8.37
N ILE A 348 -17.36 12.41 8.11
CA ILE A 348 -16.28 13.37 8.34
C ILE A 348 -15.85 13.35 9.81
N THR A 349 -16.81 13.45 10.72
CA THR A 349 -16.56 13.47 12.17
C THR A 349 -15.84 12.19 12.63
N TRP A 350 -16.35 11.03 12.27
CA TRP A 350 -15.72 9.75 12.62
C TRP A 350 -14.35 9.57 11.99
N SER A 351 -14.17 9.97 10.74
CA SER A 351 -12.86 9.92 10.07
C SER A 351 -11.82 10.74 10.82
N VAL A 352 -12.18 11.94 11.27
CA VAL A 352 -11.28 12.81 12.06
C VAL A 352 -10.92 12.15 13.39
N ILE A 353 -11.90 11.61 14.11
CA ILE A 353 -11.69 10.91 15.39
C ILE A 353 -10.77 9.69 15.17
N LEU A 354 -11.11 8.83 14.23
CA LEU A 354 -10.33 7.62 13.94
C LEU A 354 -8.92 7.94 13.45
N GLY A 355 -8.76 8.96 12.61
CA GLY A 355 -7.45 9.44 12.17
C GLY A 355 -6.58 9.91 13.33
N GLY A 356 -7.15 10.69 14.25
CA GLY A 356 -6.47 11.13 15.45
C GLY A 356 -6.08 10.00 16.39
N LEU A 357 -7.00 9.06 16.63
CA LEU A 357 -6.76 7.86 17.43
C LEU A 357 -5.66 6.98 16.81
N ALA A 358 -5.72 6.75 15.51
CA ALA A 358 -4.69 6.00 14.79
C ALA A 358 -3.30 6.64 14.96
N GLY A 359 -3.20 7.96 14.80
CA GLY A 359 -1.97 8.71 15.05
C GLY A 359 -1.46 8.56 16.49
N ALA A 360 -2.36 8.68 17.47
CA ALA A 360 -2.02 8.52 18.89
C ALA A 360 -1.54 7.10 19.22
N VAL A 361 -2.22 6.07 18.70
CA VAL A 361 -1.85 4.66 18.88
C VAL A 361 -0.48 4.37 18.25
N ILE A 362 -0.27 4.75 16.99
CA ILE A 362 1.01 4.55 16.29
C ILE A 362 2.16 5.21 17.05
N ALA A 363 1.97 6.44 17.53
CA ALA A 363 2.99 7.14 18.31
C ALA A 363 3.26 6.45 19.66
N SER A 364 2.25 5.88 20.29
CA SER A 364 2.36 5.19 21.57
C SER A 364 3.07 3.85 21.45
N VAL A 365 2.69 3.03 20.45
CA VAL A 365 3.33 1.74 20.15
C VAL A 365 4.81 1.94 19.79
N ALA A 366 5.12 2.94 18.97
CA ALA A 366 6.51 3.25 18.61
C ALA A 366 7.39 3.63 19.82
N ARG A 367 6.80 4.20 20.87
CA ARG A 367 7.54 4.48 22.13
C ARG A 367 7.80 3.23 22.97
N LEU A 368 6.87 2.28 22.98
CA LEU A 368 7.02 1.02 23.71
C LEU A 368 8.09 0.11 23.07
N GLY A 369 8.26 0.18 21.74
CA GLY A 369 9.25 -0.62 20.99
C GLY A 369 10.67 -0.05 20.97
N GLY A 370 10.93 1.14 21.48
CA GLY A 370 12.17 1.85 21.24
C GLY A 370 12.74 2.65 22.38
N ALA A 371 13.33 1.99 23.39
CA ALA A 371 14.52 2.52 24.04
C ALA A 371 15.55 1.39 24.09
N PRO A 372 16.64 1.42 23.30
CA PRO A 372 17.79 0.60 23.64
C PRO A 372 18.23 1.04 25.04
N PRO A 373 18.63 0.10 25.94
CA PRO A 373 19.15 0.46 27.24
C PRO A 373 20.30 1.43 27.04
N GLN A 374 20.20 2.61 27.63
CA GLN A 374 21.33 3.54 27.67
C GLN A 374 22.49 2.77 28.29
N PRO A 375 23.72 2.82 27.72
CA PRO A 375 24.88 2.29 28.38
C PRO A 375 24.94 2.99 29.74
N GLN A 376 24.88 2.21 30.83
CA GLN A 376 25.12 2.73 32.18
C GLN A 376 26.47 3.43 32.09
N SER A 377 26.48 4.73 32.31
CA SER A 377 27.70 5.50 32.49
C SER A 377 28.51 4.78 33.56
N ALA A 378 29.68 4.30 33.22
CA ALA A 378 30.60 3.73 34.18
C ALA A 378 30.74 4.71 35.36
N PRO A 379 30.69 4.23 36.61
CA PRO A 379 30.88 5.11 37.78
C PRO A 379 32.23 5.82 37.62
N ALA A 380 32.18 7.14 37.71
CA ALA A 380 33.38 7.97 37.72
C ALA A 380 34.34 7.40 38.76
N GLU A 381 35.50 6.89 38.33
CA GLU A 381 36.60 6.57 39.23
C GLU A 381 36.94 7.84 39.99
N THR A 382 36.61 7.85 41.27
CA THR A 382 37.08 8.86 42.23
C THR A 382 38.59 8.72 42.28
N SER A 383 39.29 9.59 41.56
CA SER A 383 40.72 9.81 41.75
C SER A 383 40.94 10.29 43.18
N ALA A 384 41.30 9.36 44.06
CA ALA A 384 41.92 9.68 45.33
C ALA A 384 43.32 10.19 45.03
N ALA A 385 43.47 11.51 45.00
CA ALA A 385 44.74 12.14 45.13
C ALA A 385 45.17 11.99 46.59
N SER A 386 46.14 11.14 46.83
CA SER A 386 46.90 11.09 48.08
C SER A 386 48.07 12.05 47.99
N CYS A 387 48.28 12.73 49.06
CA CYS A 387 49.40 13.68 49.44
C CYS A 387 50.76 13.31 48.92
#